data_a5d0f6fea0929cff483ccdd8e1b7eecc
#
_entry.id   a5d0f6fea0929cff483ccdd8e1b7eecc
#
_cell.length_a   1.000
_cell.length_b   1.000
_cell.length_c   1.000
_cell.angle_alpha   90.00
_cell.angle_beta   90.00
_cell.angle_gamma   90.00
#
_symmetry.space_group_name_H-M   'P 1'
#
loop_
_entity.id
_entity.type
_entity.pdbx_description
1 polymer ?
#
loop_
_entity_poly.entity_id
_entity_poly.type
_entity_poly.pdbx_seq_one_letter_code
_entity_poly.pdbx_strand_id
1 'polypeptide(L)'
;QLSFEQIPLDVYLENHDPIIEIATLYGLKEEEVARLMKQSISSDHVFYLDEFKKSCRENNIFQQSTSKKGSAASLGKKDLSMKIQTFNESTPQNYLSCFYNAEPSKSMLKFIEQIKEQFHFKNGVINVILDYSLKATKGEFNEKFIEKVCYSLQSQKVSDTYDAILSLSNRSYELN
;
A
#
# COMPACT_ATOMS: atom_id res chain seq x y z
N GLN A 1 11.60 17.65 18.90
CA GLN A 1 10.13 17.63 19.13
C GLN A 1 9.47 18.54 18.11
N LEU A 2 9.10 17.99 16.96
CA LEU A 2 8.23 18.67 16.01
C LEU A 2 6.81 18.52 16.55
N SER A 3 6.35 19.54 17.22
CA SER A 3 5.03 19.56 17.83
C SER A 3 3.94 19.62 16.76
N PHE A 4 2.93 18.79 16.91
CA PHE A 4 1.64 18.87 16.21
C PHE A 4 0.90 20.21 16.45
N GLU A 5 1.47 21.11 17.24
CA GLU A 5 0.90 22.39 17.68
C GLU A 5 0.53 23.38 16.56
N GLN A 6 0.87 23.07 15.30
CA GLN A 6 0.58 23.96 14.16
C GLN A 6 -0.44 23.40 13.17
N ILE A 7 -1.00 22.22 13.42
CA ILE A 7 -2.08 21.65 12.62
C ILE A 7 -3.37 21.88 13.38
N PRO A 8 -4.38 22.55 12.80
CA PRO A 8 -5.66 22.70 13.44
C PRO A 8 -6.27 21.33 13.78
N LEU A 9 -6.69 21.13 15.01
CA LEU A 9 -7.17 19.83 15.50
C LEU A 9 -8.41 19.35 14.75
N ASP A 10 -9.28 20.26 14.36
CA ASP A 10 -10.46 20.02 13.54
C ASP A 10 -10.10 19.42 12.16
N VAL A 11 -9.10 19.97 11.48
CA VAL A 11 -8.59 19.47 10.21
C VAL A 11 -8.07 18.04 10.35
N TYR A 12 -7.35 17.75 11.44
CA TYR A 12 -6.86 16.40 11.71
C TYR A 12 -8.00 15.42 11.99
N LEU A 13 -8.97 15.80 12.82
CA LEU A 13 -10.08 14.93 13.19
C LEU A 13 -11.00 14.62 12.01
N GLU A 14 -11.27 15.59 11.14
CA GLU A 14 -12.11 15.39 9.96
C GLU A 14 -11.46 14.49 8.89
N ASN A 15 -10.13 14.45 8.83
CA ASN A 15 -9.38 13.71 7.82
C ASN A 15 -8.55 12.56 8.42
N HIS A 16 -8.77 12.20 9.67
CA HIS A 16 -7.98 11.22 10.42
C HIS A 16 -7.85 9.88 9.69
N ASP A 17 -8.97 9.28 9.30
CA ASP A 17 -8.97 7.94 8.70
C ASP A 17 -8.22 7.91 7.35
N PRO A 18 -8.48 8.81 6.38
CA PRO A 18 -7.70 8.88 5.15
C PRO A 18 -6.21 9.16 5.37
N ILE A 19 -5.86 9.99 6.34
CA ILE A 19 -4.46 10.30 6.66
C ILE A 19 -3.75 9.05 7.17
N ILE A 20 -4.35 8.32 8.12
CA ILE A 20 -3.79 7.08 8.67
C ILE A 20 -3.65 6.00 7.59
N GLU A 21 -4.66 5.83 6.75
CA GLU A 21 -4.62 4.86 5.66
C GLU A 21 -3.47 5.12 4.68
N ILE A 22 -3.31 6.36 4.23
CA ILE A 22 -2.24 6.75 3.31
C ILE A 22 -0.86 6.68 3.99
N ALA A 23 -0.75 7.11 5.24
CA ALA A 23 0.48 7.00 6.01
C ALA A 23 0.92 5.53 6.15
N THR A 24 -0.03 4.64 6.45
CA THR A 24 0.22 3.20 6.56
C THR A 24 0.60 2.59 5.21
N LEU A 25 -0.09 2.98 4.14
CA LEU A 25 0.19 2.50 2.78
C LEU A 25 1.63 2.78 2.34
N TYR A 26 2.13 3.96 2.63
CA TYR A 26 3.51 4.37 2.28
C TYR A 26 4.54 4.12 3.38
N GLY A 27 4.14 3.54 4.51
CA GLY A 27 5.04 3.26 5.63
C GLY A 27 5.66 4.51 6.25
N LEU A 28 4.91 5.63 6.28
CA LEU A 28 5.39 6.92 6.78
C LEU A 28 5.42 6.93 8.31
N LYS A 29 6.46 7.55 8.84
CA LYS A 29 6.57 7.83 10.28
C LYS A 29 5.73 9.05 10.66
N GLU A 30 5.33 9.13 11.92
CA GLU A 30 4.51 10.21 12.46
C GLU A 30 5.07 11.62 12.14
N GLU A 31 6.38 11.78 12.25
CA GLU A 31 7.08 13.04 11.93
C GLU A 31 6.96 13.43 10.45
N GLU A 32 7.01 12.44 9.57
CA GLU A 32 6.86 12.63 8.12
C GLU A 32 5.41 13.00 7.76
N VAL A 33 4.44 12.33 8.39
CA VAL A 33 3.02 12.64 8.23
C VAL A 33 2.74 14.10 8.64
N ALA A 34 3.21 14.51 9.82
CA ALA A 34 3.05 15.89 10.30
C ALA A 34 3.66 16.93 9.36
N ARG A 35 4.85 16.65 8.82
CA ARG A 35 5.52 17.52 7.84
C ARG A 35 4.74 17.64 6.54
N LEU A 36 4.27 16.51 5.99
CA LEU A 36 3.52 16.47 4.73
C LEU A 36 2.14 17.09 4.87
N MET A 37 1.48 16.92 6.02
CA MET A 37 0.22 17.61 6.32
C MET A 37 0.40 19.13 6.31
N LYS A 38 1.45 19.65 6.95
CA LYS A 38 1.75 21.10 6.95
C LYS A 38 1.94 21.66 5.54
N GLN A 39 2.60 20.90 4.66
CA GLN A 39 2.80 21.29 3.26
C GLN A 39 1.51 21.28 2.44
N SER A 40 0.51 20.54 2.91
CA SER A 40 -0.79 20.38 2.24
C SER A 40 -1.88 21.31 2.79
N ILE A 41 -1.52 22.21 3.72
CA ILE A 41 -2.40 23.24 4.25
C ILE A 41 -2.08 24.56 3.53
N SER A 42 -3.12 25.19 2.95
CA SER A 42 -2.96 26.49 2.31
C SER A 42 -2.80 27.64 3.32
N SER A 43 -2.45 28.82 2.82
CA SER A 43 -2.39 30.04 3.62
C SER A 43 -3.72 30.40 4.30
N ASP A 44 -4.83 29.94 3.78
CA ASP A 44 -6.19 30.13 4.33
C ASP A 44 -6.60 29.03 5.32
N HIS A 45 -5.62 28.22 5.80
CA HIS A 45 -5.81 27.10 6.72
C HIS A 45 -6.72 25.99 6.22
N VAL A 46 -6.86 25.83 4.89
CA VAL A 46 -7.59 24.73 4.28
C VAL A 46 -6.64 23.57 3.99
N PHE A 47 -7.00 22.37 4.43
CA PHE A 47 -6.27 21.15 4.17
C PHE A 47 -6.77 20.50 2.86
N TYR A 48 -5.84 20.20 1.96
CA TYR A 48 -6.12 19.53 0.70
C TYR A 48 -5.63 18.09 0.74
N LEU A 49 -6.54 17.13 0.91
CA LEU A 49 -6.22 15.70 1.00
C LEU A 49 -5.50 15.18 -0.27
N ASP A 50 -5.87 15.66 -1.45
CA ASP A 50 -5.23 15.27 -2.71
C ASP A 50 -3.77 15.77 -2.81
N GLU A 51 -3.49 16.98 -2.32
CA GLU A 51 -2.12 17.48 -2.20
C GLU A 51 -1.31 16.68 -1.17
N PHE A 52 -1.92 16.29 -0.06
CA PHE A 52 -1.29 15.40 0.91
C PHE A 52 -0.93 14.03 0.30
N LYS A 53 -1.86 13.39 -0.39
CA LYS A 53 -1.63 12.13 -1.11
C LYS A 53 -0.50 12.26 -2.13
N LYS A 54 -0.49 13.35 -2.90
CA LYS A 54 0.56 13.66 -3.87
C LYS A 54 1.93 13.81 -3.19
N SER A 55 1.98 14.58 -2.11
CA SER A 55 3.20 14.79 -1.33
C SER A 55 3.72 13.49 -0.72
N CYS A 56 2.84 12.60 -0.26
CA CYS A 56 3.21 11.28 0.24
C CYS A 56 3.84 10.39 -0.85
N ARG A 57 3.26 10.37 -2.05
CA ARG A 57 3.84 9.64 -3.20
C ARG A 57 5.22 10.13 -3.56
N GLU A 58 5.38 11.45 -3.69
CA GLU A 58 6.65 12.09 -4.07
C GLU A 58 7.72 11.89 -3.01
N ASN A 59 7.38 12.01 -1.73
CA ASN A 59 8.30 11.77 -0.62
C ASN A 59 8.82 10.34 -0.59
N ASN A 60 7.96 9.38 -0.85
CA ASN A 60 8.33 7.97 -0.84
C ASN A 60 9.25 7.61 -2.01
N ILE A 61 9.01 8.15 -3.20
CA ILE A 61 9.90 7.99 -4.36
C ILE A 61 11.30 8.53 -4.05
N PHE A 62 11.40 9.67 -3.37
CA PHE A 62 12.68 10.27 -3.01
C PHE A 62 13.45 9.45 -1.98
N GLN A 63 12.78 8.89 -0.97
CA GLN A 63 13.44 8.06 0.06
C GLN A 63 13.93 6.72 -0.48
N GLN A 64 13.24 6.12 -1.44
CA GLN A 64 13.66 4.85 -2.04
C GLN A 64 14.87 4.99 -2.96
N SER A 65 15.07 6.15 -3.58
CA SER A 65 16.28 6.41 -4.37
C SER A 65 17.56 6.47 -3.53
N THR A 66 17.45 6.63 -2.22
CA THR A 66 18.58 6.66 -1.27
C THR A 66 18.82 5.34 -0.53
N SER A 67 17.89 4.39 -0.61
CA SER A 67 17.94 3.10 0.11
C SER A 67 17.97 1.90 -0.83
N LYS A 68 19.05 1.76 -1.59
CA LYS A 68 19.31 0.49 -2.29
C LYS A 68 19.83 -0.55 -1.30
N LYS A 69 18.96 -1.36 -0.73
CA LYS A 69 19.27 -2.71 -0.23
C LYS A 69 17.98 -3.52 -0.10
N GLY A 70 17.68 -4.33 -1.09
CA GLY A 70 16.67 -5.37 -1.03
C GLY A 70 17.16 -6.56 -1.83
N SER A 71 17.75 -7.53 -1.17
CA SER A 71 18.14 -8.80 -1.77
C SER A 71 16.89 -9.65 -2.03
N ALA A 72 16.69 -10.05 -3.28
CA ALA A 72 15.73 -11.08 -3.64
C ALA A 72 16.23 -12.43 -3.07
N ALA A 73 15.53 -12.97 -2.07
CA ALA A 73 15.79 -14.30 -1.57
C ALA A 73 14.96 -15.34 -2.30
N SER A 74 15.62 -16.35 -2.84
CA SER A 74 15.01 -17.52 -3.47
C SER A 74 14.16 -18.31 -2.46
N LEU A 75 12.91 -18.54 -2.79
CA LEU A 75 11.92 -19.22 -1.95
C LEU A 75 12.03 -20.75 -2.08
N GLY A 76 12.81 -21.39 -1.20
CA GLY A 76 12.59 -22.78 -0.82
C GLY A 76 11.50 -22.86 0.27
N LYS A 77 10.87 -24.02 0.46
CA LYS A 77 9.73 -24.36 1.35
C LYS A 77 9.80 -23.94 2.83
N LYS A 78 10.66 -23.05 3.21
CA LYS A 78 10.67 -22.36 4.50
C LYS A 78 9.76 -21.15 4.43
N ASP A 79 8.68 -21.20 3.61
CA ASP A 79 7.70 -21.02 4.57
C ASP A 79 6.70 -19.95 4.36
N LEU A 80 5.50 -20.40 4.43
CA LEU A 80 4.30 -19.60 4.56
C LEU A 80 4.48 -18.49 5.62
N SER A 81 5.11 -18.77 6.77
CA SER A 81 5.37 -17.76 7.81
C SER A 81 6.32 -16.65 7.34
N MET A 82 7.42 -16.99 6.65
CA MET A 82 8.32 -16.00 6.09
C MET A 82 7.66 -15.19 4.98
N LYS A 83 6.84 -15.83 4.17
CA LYS A 83 6.07 -15.15 3.10
C LYS A 83 5.07 -14.16 3.70
N ILE A 84 4.33 -14.56 4.73
CA ILE A 84 3.41 -13.70 5.47
C ILE A 84 4.17 -12.51 6.08
N GLN A 85 5.29 -12.75 6.73
CA GLN A 85 6.11 -11.70 7.30
C GLN A 85 6.59 -10.73 6.23
N THR A 86 7.13 -11.21 5.13
CA THR A 86 7.59 -10.38 4.01
C THR A 86 6.46 -9.50 3.46
N PHE A 87 5.27 -10.05 3.27
CA PHE A 87 4.12 -9.28 2.81
C PHE A 87 3.65 -8.23 3.82
N ASN A 88 3.69 -8.55 5.11
CA ASN A 88 3.28 -7.62 6.17
C ASN A 88 4.28 -6.48 6.38
N GLU A 89 5.56 -6.72 6.20
CA GLU A 89 6.64 -5.75 6.40
C GLU A 89 6.86 -4.84 5.18
N SER A 90 6.44 -5.27 4.00
CA SER A 90 6.59 -4.51 2.75
C SER A 90 5.40 -3.58 2.50
N THR A 91 5.68 -2.38 2.01
CA THR A 91 4.63 -1.54 1.42
C THR A 91 4.28 -2.06 0.02
N PRO A 92 3.06 -1.83 -0.50
CA PRO A 92 2.70 -2.20 -1.86
C PRO A 92 3.61 -1.59 -2.92
N GLN A 93 4.09 -0.37 -2.71
CA GLN A 93 5.06 0.27 -3.60
C GLN A 93 6.38 -0.48 -3.63
N ASN A 94 6.92 -0.86 -2.47
CA ASN A 94 8.15 -1.64 -2.38
C ASN A 94 7.99 -3.01 -3.05
N TYR A 95 6.85 -3.65 -2.86
CA TYR A 95 6.55 -4.91 -3.50
C TYR A 95 6.60 -4.78 -5.04
N LEU A 96 5.92 -3.77 -5.61
CA LEU A 96 5.92 -3.53 -7.05
C LEU A 96 7.30 -3.14 -7.58
N SER A 97 8.05 -2.32 -6.84
CA SER A 97 9.43 -1.95 -7.21
C SER A 97 10.34 -3.18 -7.30
N CYS A 98 10.22 -4.10 -6.35
CA CYS A 98 10.96 -5.36 -6.37
C CYS A 98 10.51 -6.28 -7.51
N PHE A 99 9.20 -6.37 -7.75
CA PHE A 99 8.65 -7.24 -8.79
C PHE A 99 9.08 -6.79 -10.19
N TYR A 100 9.00 -5.50 -10.50
CA TYR A 100 9.35 -4.95 -11.81
C TYR A 100 10.82 -4.56 -11.93
N ASN A 101 11.59 -4.58 -10.85
CA ASN A 101 12.92 -4.02 -10.77
C ASN A 101 12.99 -2.56 -11.27
N ALA A 102 11.93 -1.81 -11.01
CA ALA A 102 11.74 -0.42 -11.41
C ALA A 102 10.68 0.25 -10.55
N GLU A 103 10.71 1.57 -10.47
CA GLU A 103 9.68 2.33 -9.76
C GLU A 103 8.31 2.15 -10.42
N PRO A 104 7.25 1.87 -9.63
CA PRO A 104 5.91 1.79 -10.16
C PRO A 104 5.43 3.15 -10.67
N SER A 105 4.60 3.12 -11.71
CA SER A 105 4.05 4.35 -12.29
C SER A 105 3.10 5.07 -11.31
N LYS A 106 2.92 6.37 -11.52
CA LYS A 106 1.97 7.17 -10.72
C LYS A 106 0.53 6.64 -10.83
N SER A 107 0.15 6.09 -11.98
CA SER A 107 -1.18 5.49 -12.18
C SER A 107 -1.36 4.21 -11.35
N MET A 108 -0.35 3.35 -11.28
CA MET A 108 -0.37 2.16 -10.42
C MET A 108 -0.53 2.55 -8.95
N LEU A 109 0.21 3.55 -8.48
CA LEU A 109 0.14 4.01 -7.09
C LEU A 109 -1.23 4.62 -6.76
N LYS A 110 -1.80 5.43 -7.66
CA LYS A 110 -3.15 5.96 -7.50
C LYS A 110 -4.21 4.86 -7.42
N PHE A 111 -4.09 3.85 -8.25
CA PHE A 111 -4.98 2.70 -8.20
C PHE A 111 -4.89 1.95 -6.87
N ILE A 112 -3.67 1.74 -6.34
CA ILE A 112 -3.47 1.10 -5.04
C ILE A 112 -4.07 1.95 -3.91
N GLU A 113 -3.94 3.27 -3.97
CA GLU A 113 -4.60 4.17 -3.02
C GLU A 113 -6.13 4.01 -3.05
N GLN A 114 -6.72 3.94 -4.24
CA GLN A 114 -8.16 3.70 -4.40
C GLN A 114 -8.60 2.35 -3.80
N ILE A 115 -7.83 1.29 -4.04
CA ILE A 115 -8.07 -0.03 -3.44
C ILE A 115 -7.99 0.04 -1.92
N LYS A 116 -6.99 0.74 -1.39
CA LYS A 116 -6.84 0.91 0.07
C LYS A 116 -8.03 1.64 0.68
N GLU A 117 -8.48 2.72 0.06
CA GLU A 117 -9.62 3.52 0.52
C GLU A 117 -10.96 2.78 0.39
N GLN A 118 -11.14 1.99 -0.66
CA GLN A 118 -12.39 1.31 -0.94
C GLN A 118 -12.58 0.04 -0.08
N PHE A 119 -11.53 -0.75 0.09
CA PHE A 119 -11.61 -2.06 0.74
C PHE A 119 -11.03 -2.08 2.15
N HIS A 120 -10.28 -1.08 2.56
CA HIS A 120 -9.61 -0.96 3.87
C HIS A 120 -8.68 -2.14 4.21
N PHE A 121 -8.14 -2.82 3.20
CA PHE A 121 -7.22 -3.92 3.41
C PHE A 121 -5.88 -3.47 3.99
N LYS A 122 -5.29 -4.31 4.85
CA LYS A 122 -3.92 -4.12 5.32
C LYS A 122 -2.91 -4.27 4.18
N ASN A 123 -1.74 -3.66 4.30
CA ASN A 123 -0.68 -3.73 3.29
C ASN A 123 -0.33 -5.18 2.92
N GLY A 124 -0.25 -6.08 3.90
CA GLY A 124 0.02 -7.49 3.65
C GLY A 124 -1.02 -8.15 2.75
N VAL A 125 -2.30 -7.85 2.95
CA VAL A 125 -3.40 -8.35 2.10
C VAL A 125 -3.27 -7.78 0.68
N ILE A 126 -3.01 -6.48 0.54
CA ILE A 126 -2.80 -5.84 -0.77
C ILE A 126 -1.62 -6.49 -1.50
N ASN A 127 -0.51 -6.75 -0.81
CA ASN A 127 0.66 -7.41 -1.39
C ASN A 127 0.36 -8.83 -1.87
N VAL A 128 -0.45 -9.60 -1.14
CA VAL A 128 -0.93 -10.92 -1.57
C VAL A 128 -1.79 -10.81 -2.83
N ILE A 129 -2.69 -9.84 -2.89
CA ILE A 129 -3.53 -9.58 -4.07
C ILE A 129 -2.67 -9.24 -5.28
N LEU A 130 -1.67 -8.38 -5.12
CA LEU A 130 -0.73 -8.01 -6.17
C LEU A 130 0.09 -9.22 -6.65
N ASP A 131 0.64 -10.00 -5.72
CA ASP A 131 1.41 -11.22 -6.04
C ASP A 131 0.59 -12.22 -6.84
N TYR A 132 -0.62 -12.51 -6.41
CA TYR A 132 -1.54 -13.39 -7.11
C TYR A 132 -1.91 -12.85 -8.48
N SER A 133 -2.30 -11.58 -8.57
CA SER A 133 -2.77 -10.97 -9.81
C SER A 133 -1.67 -10.89 -10.86
N LEU A 134 -0.46 -10.48 -10.46
CA LEU A 134 0.69 -10.39 -11.37
C LEU A 134 1.13 -11.76 -11.86
N LYS A 135 1.08 -12.79 -11.04
CA LYS A 135 1.36 -14.16 -11.47
C LYS A 135 0.30 -14.67 -12.45
N ALA A 136 -0.98 -14.42 -12.17
CA ALA A 136 -2.09 -14.84 -13.04
C ALA A 136 -2.07 -14.13 -14.40
N THR A 137 -1.63 -12.89 -14.46
CA THR A 137 -1.55 -12.07 -15.69
C THR A 137 -0.16 -12.05 -16.33
N LYS A 138 0.74 -12.92 -15.89
CA LYS A 138 2.13 -13.03 -16.40
C LYS A 138 2.92 -11.71 -16.31
N GLY A 139 2.69 -10.97 -15.23
CA GLY A 139 3.38 -9.72 -14.92
C GLY A 139 2.68 -8.46 -15.44
N GLU A 140 1.51 -8.58 -16.04
CA GLU A 140 0.71 -7.42 -16.44
C GLU A 140 -0.06 -6.83 -15.25
N PHE A 141 0.03 -5.50 -15.06
CA PHE A 141 -0.75 -4.80 -14.06
C PHE A 141 -2.16 -4.51 -14.58
N ASN A 142 -3.08 -5.43 -14.32
CA ASN A 142 -4.46 -5.36 -14.79
C ASN A 142 -5.39 -4.91 -13.66
N GLU A 143 -5.75 -3.63 -13.65
CA GLU A 143 -6.58 -3.01 -12.62
C GLU A 143 -7.93 -3.70 -12.42
N LYS A 144 -8.61 -4.08 -13.51
CA LYS A 144 -9.91 -4.76 -13.46
C LYS A 144 -9.80 -6.16 -12.83
N PHE A 145 -8.72 -6.86 -13.12
CA PHE A 145 -8.47 -8.17 -12.52
C PHE A 145 -8.16 -8.04 -11.02
N ILE A 146 -7.31 -7.09 -10.65
CA ILE A 146 -6.98 -6.81 -9.25
C ILE A 146 -8.25 -6.43 -8.46
N GLU A 147 -9.07 -5.54 -8.99
CA GLU A 147 -10.33 -5.12 -8.38
C GLU A 147 -11.29 -6.30 -8.18
N LYS A 148 -11.43 -7.17 -9.17
CA LYS A 148 -12.22 -8.41 -9.07
C LYS A 148 -11.74 -9.33 -7.94
N VAL A 149 -10.43 -9.46 -7.78
CA VAL A 149 -9.83 -10.23 -6.67
C VAL A 149 -10.16 -9.56 -5.33
N CYS A 150 -10.07 -8.24 -5.24
CA CYS A 150 -10.43 -7.48 -4.04
C CYS A 150 -11.89 -7.71 -3.62
N TYR A 151 -12.84 -7.58 -4.52
CA TYR A 151 -14.26 -7.87 -4.24
C TYR A 151 -14.48 -9.29 -3.75
N SER A 152 -13.76 -10.22 -4.33
CA SER A 152 -13.88 -11.62 -3.95
C SER A 152 -13.35 -11.88 -2.53
N LEU A 153 -12.21 -11.30 -2.16
CA LEU A 153 -11.68 -11.42 -0.80
C LEU A 153 -12.57 -10.68 0.21
N GLN A 154 -13.12 -9.53 -0.16
CA GLN A 154 -14.08 -8.81 0.67
C GLN A 154 -15.34 -9.64 0.95
N SER A 155 -15.91 -10.29 -0.06
CA SER A 155 -17.07 -11.17 0.10
C SER A 155 -16.81 -12.37 1.01
N GLN A 156 -15.57 -12.86 1.06
CA GLN A 156 -15.13 -13.92 1.96
C GLN A 156 -14.72 -13.41 3.35
N LYS A 157 -14.86 -12.12 3.60
CA LYS A 157 -14.49 -11.45 4.87
C LYS A 157 -13.03 -11.69 5.27
N VAL A 158 -12.14 -11.74 4.30
CA VAL A 158 -10.70 -11.86 4.53
C VAL A 158 -10.20 -10.62 5.26
N SER A 159 -9.52 -10.81 6.38
CA SER A 159 -9.06 -9.72 7.27
C SER A 159 -7.53 -9.64 7.40
N ASP A 160 -6.82 -10.72 7.14
CA ASP A 160 -5.38 -10.79 7.30
C ASP A 160 -4.67 -11.47 6.13
N THR A 161 -3.36 -11.38 6.14
CA THR A 161 -2.48 -11.90 5.08
C THR A 161 -2.56 -13.41 4.94
N TYR A 162 -2.69 -14.14 6.05
CA TYR A 162 -2.82 -15.58 6.04
C TYR A 162 -4.10 -16.04 5.35
N ASP A 163 -5.24 -15.45 5.72
CA ASP A 163 -6.54 -15.74 5.10
C ASP A 163 -6.54 -15.40 3.60
N ALA A 164 -5.90 -14.30 3.22
CA ALA A 164 -5.75 -13.93 1.81
C ALA A 164 -4.97 -14.98 1.01
N ILE A 165 -3.86 -15.46 1.54
CA ILE A 165 -3.05 -16.51 0.91
C ILE A 165 -3.86 -17.80 0.76
N LEU A 166 -4.56 -18.24 1.79
CA LEU A 166 -5.38 -19.45 1.75
C LEU A 166 -6.51 -19.33 0.72
N SER A 167 -7.24 -18.22 0.74
CA SER A 167 -8.34 -17.97 -0.19
C SER A 167 -7.91 -17.98 -1.66
N LEU A 168 -6.74 -17.43 -1.96
CA LEU A 168 -6.21 -17.37 -3.33
C LEU A 168 -5.47 -18.64 -3.74
N SER A 169 -4.83 -19.36 -2.80
CA SER A 169 -4.19 -20.65 -3.08
C SER A 169 -5.22 -21.71 -3.51
N ASN A 170 -6.37 -21.74 -2.88
CA ASN A 170 -7.46 -22.68 -3.25
C ASN A 170 -7.98 -22.44 -4.68
N ARG A 171 -7.90 -21.21 -5.19
CA ARG A 171 -8.30 -20.88 -6.57
C ARG A 171 -7.29 -21.28 -7.63
N SER A 172 -6.02 -21.36 -7.28
CA SER A 172 -4.97 -21.80 -8.21
C SER A 172 -5.16 -23.24 -8.64
N TYR A 173 -5.90 -24.04 -7.86
CA TYR A 173 -6.28 -25.43 -8.19
C TYR A 173 -7.54 -25.53 -9.05
N GLU A 174 -8.38 -24.50 -9.10
CA GLU A 174 -9.61 -24.50 -9.92
C GLU A 174 -9.38 -23.99 -11.35
N LEU A 175 -8.20 -23.44 -11.65
CA LEU A 175 -7.83 -22.89 -12.97
C LEU A 175 -6.93 -23.83 -13.80
N ASN A 176 -6.74 -25.06 -13.36
CA ASN A 176 -6.01 -26.10 -14.11
C ASN A 176 -6.96 -27.13 -14.68
#